data_360f1fa8f688b41eda7c957b0f6b46df
#
_entry.id   360f1fa8f688b41eda7c957b0f6b46df
#
_cell.length_a   1.000
_cell.length_b   1.000
_cell.length_c   1.000
_cell.angle_alpha   90.00
_cell.angle_beta   90.00
_cell.angle_gamma   90.00
#
_symmetry.space_group_name_H-M   'P 1'
#
loop_
_entity.id
_entity.type
_entity.pdbx_description
1 polymer ?
#
loop_
_entity_poly.entity_id
_entity_poly.type
_entity_poly.pdbx_seq_one_letter_code
_entity_poly.pdbx_strand_id
1 'polypeptide(L)'
;MNGFDLLRGLHIIAVIAWMAGMMYLPRLFAYHTETAPPGTEFDAHFLVWERKLLKIIINPAMVIVWILGISLILWHVYAAKEGWAFLLQPWMLVKLAAVIFLSGWHGFLSASRKKIARGERPKSAKFWRATNEIPFLVAVVAVLAVTLEFRSEEHTS
;
A
#
# COMPACT_ATOMS: atom_id res chain seq x y z
N MET A 1 3.90 21.05 18.26
CA MET A 1 3.31 20.04 17.37
C MET A 1 1.81 20.04 17.59
N ASN A 2 1.04 20.26 16.54
CA ASN A 2 -0.43 20.23 16.65
C ASN A 2 -0.98 18.83 16.27
N GLY A 3 -2.27 18.64 16.50
CA GLY A 3 -2.93 17.36 16.21
C GLY A 3 -2.87 16.98 14.73
N PHE A 4 -2.88 17.96 13.84
CA PHE A 4 -2.76 17.71 12.39
C PHE A 4 -1.39 17.15 12.03
N ASP A 5 -0.32 17.70 12.57
CA ASP A 5 1.03 17.21 12.30
C ASP A 5 1.23 15.79 12.80
N LEU A 6 0.69 15.47 13.98
CA LEU A 6 0.73 14.13 14.51
C LEU A 6 -0.05 13.14 13.62
N LEU A 7 -1.26 13.51 13.23
CA LEU A 7 -2.11 12.70 12.36
C LEU A 7 -1.43 12.42 11.01
N ARG A 8 -0.83 13.46 10.42
CA ARG A 8 -0.09 13.36 9.16
C ARG A 8 1.14 12.45 9.31
N GLY A 9 1.88 12.59 10.40
CA GLY A 9 3.04 11.74 10.69
C GLY A 9 2.67 10.27 10.84
N LEU A 10 1.62 9.99 11.58
CA LEU A 10 1.12 8.62 11.74
C LEU A 10 0.62 8.03 10.42
N HIS A 11 -0.04 8.84 9.59
CA HIS A 11 -0.46 8.43 8.26
C HIS A 11 0.73 8.02 7.39
N ILE A 12 1.79 8.81 7.38
CA ILE A 12 3.02 8.51 6.62
C ILE A 12 3.65 7.20 7.11
N ILE A 13 3.74 6.99 8.41
CA ILE A 13 4.28 5.76 8.99
C ILE A 13 3.45 4.54 8.54
N ALA A 14 2.13 4.65 8.58
CA ALA A 14 1.25 3.59 8.14
C ALA A 14 1.41 3.28 6.65
N VAL A 15 1.59 4.30 5.81
CA VAL A 15 1.86 4.12 4.37
C VAL A 15 3.16 3.37 4.15
N ILE A 16 4.22 3.72 4.87
CA ILE A 16 5.53 3.05 4.78
C ILE A 16 5.38 1.57 5.15
N ALA A 17 4.69 1.26 6.25
CA ALA A 17 4.48 -0.13 6.67
C ALA A 17 3.68 -0.93 5.65
N TRP A 18 2.63 -0.34 5.09
CA TRP A 18 1.80 -0.96 4.05
C TRP A 18 2.60 -1.27 2.79
N MET A 19 3.37 -0.28 2.31
CA MET A 19 4.20 -0.42 1.12
C MET A 19 5.29 -1.47 1.31
N ALA A 20 5.98 -1.44 2.45
CA ALA A 20 7.03 -2.41 2.75
C ALA A 20 6.49 -3.84 2.74
N GLY A 21 5.32 -4.06 3.36
CA GLY A 21 4.67 -5.37 3.38
C GLY A 21 4.26 -5.83 1.98
N MET A 22 3.65 -4.95 1.18
CA MET A 22 3.23 -5.27 -0.19
C MET A 22 4.39 -5.52 -1.14
N MET A 23 5.56 -4.98 -0.86
CA MET A 23 6.79 -5.23 -1.63
C MET A 23 7.49 -6.52 -1.20
N TYR A 24 7.23 -6.98 0.02
CA TYR A 24 7.84 -8.20 0.53
C TYR A 24 7.05 -9.46 0.19
N LEU A 25 5.72 -9.38 0.22
CA LEU A 25 4.85 -10.55 0.01
C LEU A 25 5.03 -11.21 -1.37
N PRO A 26 5.07 -10.48 -2.51
CA PRO A 26 5.34 -11.12 -3.81
C PRO A 26 6.70 -11.80 -3.86
N ARG A 27 7.68 -11.29 -3.14
CA ARG A 27 9.00 -11.91 -3.05
C ARG A 27 8.92 -13.25 -2.32
N LEU A 28 8.14 -13.34 -1.25
CA LEU A 28 7.87 -14.61 -0.59
C LEU A 28 7.15 -15.58 -1.53
N PHE A 29 6.16 -15.11 -2.30
CA PHE A 29 5.46 -15.93 -3.29
C PHE A 29 6.42 -16.49 -4.35
N ALA A 30 7.41 -15.69 -4.79
CA ALA A 30 8.41 -16.12 -5.75
C ALA A 30 9.25 -17.26 -5.18
N TYR A 31 9.80 -17.10 -3.99
CA TYR A 31 10.59 -18.16 -3.32
C TYR A 31 9.75 -19.38 -3.02
N HIS A 32 8.51 -19.19 -2.58
CA HIS A 32 7.58 -20.28 -2.30
C HIS A 32 7.34 -21.12 -3.56
N THR A 33 7.07 -20.46 -4.69
CA THR A 33 6.81 -21.13 -5.97
C THR A 33 8.03 -21.90 -6.46
N GLU A 34 9.24 -21.36 -6.28
CA GLU A 34 10.48 -22.00 -6.76
C GLU A 34 10.94 -23.17 -5.89
N THR A 35 10.81 -23.06 -4.57
CA THR A 35 11.53 -23.95 -3.64
C THR A 35 10.63 -24.87 -2.82
N ALA A 36 9.32 -24.62 -2.80
CA ALA A 36 8.42 -25.31 -1.88
C ALA A 36 7.18 -25.85 -2.59
N PRO A 37 7.28 -27.05 -3.20
CA PRO A 37 6.10 -27.70 -3.79
C PRO A 37 4.97 -27.90 -2.77
N PRO A 38 3.70 -27.90 -3.21
CA PRO A 38 2.55 -28.09 -2.31
C PRO A 38 2.69 -29.37 -1.49
N GLY A 39 2.36 -29.27 -0.19
CA GLY A 39 2.37 -30.39 0.74
C GLY A 39 3.72 -30.69 1.38
N THR A 40 4.79 -29.98 1.02
CA THR A 40 6.11 -30.14 1.65
C THR A 40 6.19 -29.41 2.98
N GLU A 41 7.18 -29.73 3.81
CA GLU A 41 7.46 -29.02 5.06
C GLU A 41 7.78 -27.54 4.81
N PHE A 42 8.55 -27.26 3.76
CA PHE A 42 8.88 -25.89 3.35
C PHE A 42 7.64 -25.10 2.95
N ASP A 43 6.72 -25.74 2.22
CA ASP A 43 5.43 -25.16 1.88
C ASP A 43 4.67 -24.71 3.13
N ALA A 44 4.62 -25.55 4.16
CA ALA A 44 3.96 -25.23 5.43
C ALA A 44 4.56 -23.98 6.10
N HIS A 45 5.88 -23.84 6.08
CA HIS A 45 6.56 -22.66 6.64
C HIS A 45 6.22 -21.39 5.88
N PHE A 46 6.27 -21.43 4.55
CA PHE A 46 5.91 -20.27 3.72
C PHE A 46 4.46 -19.84 3.93
N LEU A 47 3.54 -20.81 4.03
CA LEU A 47 2.12 -20.51 4.29
C LEU A 47 1.94 -19.74 5.59
N VAL A 48 2.68 -20.10 6.65
CA VAL A 48 2.62 -19.40 7.93
C VAL A 48 3.20 -17.97 7.81
N TRP A 49 4.36 -17.81 7.18
CA TRP A 49 5.02 -16.51 7.02
C TRP A 49 4.18 -15.55 6.19
N GLU A 50 3.64 -16.00 5.08
CA GLU A 50 2.79 -15.19 4.19
C GLU A 50 1.51 -14.75 4.89
N ARG A 51 0.88 -15.66 5.63
CA ARG A 51 -0.33 -15.36 6.39
C ARG A 51 -0.05 -14.31 7.47
N LYS A 52 1.04 -14.48 8.22
CA LYS A 52 1.42 -13.55 9.29
C LYS A 52 1.72 -12.17 8.72
N LEU A 53 2.49 -12.10 7.65
CA LEU A 53 2.82 -10.83 7.00
C LEU A 53 1.55 -10.10 6.56
N LEU A 54 0.64 -10.81 5.91
CA LEU A 54 -0.61 -10.20 5.42
C LEU A 54 -1.52 -9.77 6.57
N LYS A 55 -1.75 -10.64 7.56
CA LYS A 55 -2.73 -10.39 8.61
C LYS A 55 -2.24 -9.49 9.73
N ILE A 56 -0.95 -9.51 10.03
CA ILE A 56 -0.39 -8.74 11.15
C ILE A 56 0.13 -7.39 10.70
N ILE A 57 0.66 -7.28 9.49
CA ILE A 57 1.30 -6.04 8.99
C ILE A 57 0.48 -5.39 7.88
N ILE A 58 0.26 -6.09 6.76
CA ILE A 58 -0.30 -5.49 5.55
C ILE A 58 -1.76 -5.06 5.75
N ASN A 59 -2.62 -5.95 6.22
CA ASN A 59 -4.03 -5.64 6.43
C ASN A 59 -4.25 -4.52 7.45
N PRO A 60 -3.65 -4.58 8.66
CA PRO A 60 -3.79 -3.48 9.61
C PRO A 60 -3.24 -2.16 9.09
N ALA A 61 -2.11 -2.18 8.40
CA ALA A 61 -1.52 -0.97 7.83
C ALA A 61 -2.45 -0.31 6.81
N MET A 62 -3.07 -1.09 5.92
CA MET A 62 -4.03 -0.56 4.95
C MET A 62 -5.23 0.11 5.63
N VAL A 63 -5.80 -0.54 6.66
CA VAL A 63 -6.93 0.02 7.41
C VAL A 63 -6.54 1.35 8.04
N ILE A 64 -5.37 1.41 8.67
CA ILE A 64 -4.87 2.64 9.30
C ILE A 64 -4.62 3.74 8.25
N VAL A 65 -4.04 3.40 7.09
CA VAL A 65 -3.84 4.34 5.98
C VAL A 65 -5.16 4.97 5.55
N TRP A 66 -6.19 4.16 5.37
CA TRP A 66 -7.51 4.67 4.96
C TRP A 66 -8.16 5.52 6.03
N ILE A 67 -8.16 5.08 7.29
CA ILE A 67 -8.75 5.83 8.40
C ILE A 67 -8.05 7.19 8.55
N LEU A 68 -6.73 7.21 8.62
CA LEU A 68 -5.97 8.44 8.80
C LEU A 68 -6.03 9.32 7.56
N GLY A 69 -6.02 8.74 6.36
CA GLY A 69 -6.15 9.49 5.11
C GLY A 69 -7.49 10.19 5.00
N ILE A 70 -8.58 9.50 5.31
CA ILE A 70 -9.92 10.09 5.32
C ILE A 70 -10.01 11.19 6.39
N SER A 71 -9.43 10.95 7.57
CA SER A 71 -9.40 11.96 8.65
C SER A 71 -8.68 13.24 8.20
N LEU A 72 -7.57 13.12 7.47
CA LEU A 72 -6.84 14.26 6.91
C LEU A 72 -7.66 15.01 5.86
N ILE A 73 -8.39 14.29 5.01
CA ILE A 73 -9.30 14.89 4.02
C ILE A 73 -10.38 15.70 4.72
N LEU A 74 -11.02 15.13 5.73
CA LEU A 74 -12.07 15.81 6.49
C LEU A 74 -11.53 17.02 7.21
N TRP A 75 -10.29 16.98 7.69
CA TRP A 75 -9.65 18.13 8.28
C TRP A 75 -9.51 19.29 7.27
N HIS A 76 -9.05 19.00 6.04
CA HIS A 76 -8.95 20.00 4.99
C HIS A 76 -10.31 20.57 4.59
N VAL A 77 -11.30 19.71 4.47
CA VAL A 77 -12.65 20.14 4.06
C VAL A 77 -13.31 21.03 5.10
N TYR A 78 -13.27 20.64 6.38
CA TYR A 78 -14.05 21.30 7.43
C TYR A 78 -13.22 22.22 8.32
N ALA A 79 -12.08 21.78 8.82
CA ALA A 79 -11.27 22.59 9.75
C ALA A 79 -10.49 23.68 9.04
N ALA A 80 -9.89 23.37 7.90
CA ALA A 80 -9.19 24.37 7.07
C ALA A 80 -10.14 25.12 6.14
N LYS A 81 -11.42 24.73 6.09
CA LYS A 81 -12.48 25.38 5.28
C LYS A 81 -12.18 25.40 3.78
N GLU A 82 -11.43 24.45 3.27
CA GLU A 82 -11.13 24.35 1.84
C GLU A 82 -12.30 23.79 1.03
N GLY A 83 -13.25 23.10 1.70
CA GLY A 83 -14.40 22.49 1.07
C GLY A 83 -14.04 21.25 0.25
N TRP A 84 -15.04 20.64 -0.36
CA TRP A 84 -14.88 19.41 -1.14
C TRP A 84 -14.08 19.61 -2.45
N ALA A 85 -13.93 20.85 -2.90
CA ALA A 85 -13.07 21.17 -4.04
C ALA A 85 -11.60 20.78 -3.80
N PHE A 86 -11.17 20.61 -2.56
CA PHE A 86 -9.86 20.08 -2.20
C PHE A 86 -9.56 18.75 -2.92
N LEU A 87 -10.58 17.89 -3.05
CA LEU A 87 -10.43 16.59 -3.72
C LEU A 87 -10.20 16.69 -5.22
N LEU A 88 -10.51 17.84 -5.83
CA LEU A 88 -10.37 18.05 -7.27
C LEU A 88 -9.00 18.60 -7.67
N GLN A 89 -8.14 18.91 -6.70
CA GLN A 89 -6.77 19.33 -7.00
C GLN A 89 -6.00 18.22 -7.72
N PRO A 90 -5.24 18.54 -8.79
CA PRO A 90 -4.57 17.51 -9.60
C PRO A 90 -3.69 16.54 -8.79
N TRP A 91 -2.90 17.07 -7.84
CA TRP A 91 -2.05 16.23 -7.00
C TRP A 91 -2.85 15.28 -6.11
N MET A 92 -4.01 15.74 -5.64
CA MET A 92 -4.90 14.93 -4.81
C MET A 92 -5.56 13.82 -5.63
N LEU A 93 -5.93 14.11 -6.87
CA LEU A 93 -6.49 13.10 -7.77
C LEU A 93 -5.47 12.02 -8.10
N VAL A 94 -4.21 12.39 -8.33
CA VAL A 94 -3.12 11.43 -8.56
C VAL A 94 -2.92 10.56 -7.32
N LYS A 95 -2.91 11.15 -6.13
CA LYS A 95 -2.76 10.42 -4.87
C LYS A 95 -3.91 9.45 -4.63
N LEU A 96 -5.15 9.88 -4.86
CA LEU A 96 -6.34 9.02 -4.71
C LEU A 96 -6.30 7.85 -5.69
N ALA A 97 -5.94 8.12 -6.95
CA ALA A 97 -5.79 7.06 -7.95
C ALA A 97 -4.73 6.04 -7.53
N ALA A 98 -3.59 6.52 -7.00
CA ALA A 98 -2.52 5.66 -6.51
C ALA A 98 -2.99 4.78 -5.35
N VAL A 99 -3.69 5.35 -4.38
CA VAL A 99 -4.19 4.60 -3.20
C VAL A 99 -5.23 3.57 -3.61
N ILE A 100 -6.13 3.90 -4.53
CA ILE A 100 -7.12 2.96 -5.06
C ILE A 100 -6.43 1.81 -5.79
N PHE A 101 -5.44 2.11 -6.64
CA PHE A 101 -4.67 1.08 -7.32
C PHE A 101 -3.96 0.15 -6.32
N LEU A 102 -3.30 0.72 -5.31
CA LEU A 102 -2.59 -0.05 -4.28
C LEU A 102 -3.56 -0.92 -3.47
N SER A 103 -4.77 -0.43 -3.20
CA SER A 103 -5.80 -1.21 -2.52
C SER A 103 -6.26 -2.40 -3.36
N GLY A 104 -6.40 -2.21 -4.67
CA GLY A 104 -6.68 -3.29 -5.62
C GLY A 104 -5.54 -4.31 -5.70
N TRP A 105 -4.31 -3.84 -5.74
CA TRP A 105 -3.12 -4.69 -5.71
C TRP A 105 -3.04 -5.51 -4.42
N HIS A 106 -3.32 -4.88 -3.27
CA HIS A 106 -3.44 -5.56 -1.99
C HIS A 106 -4.48 -6.69 -2.05
N GLY A 107 -5.64 -6.43 -2.63
CA GLY A 107 -6.69 -7.43 -2.81
C GLY A 107 -6.23 -8.59 -3.69
N PHE A 108 -5.52 -8.29 -4.77
CA PHE A 108 -4.92 -9.30 -5.66
C PHE A 108 -3.91 -10.18 -4.91
N LEU A 109 -3.03 -9.58 -4.11
CA LEU A 109 -2.06 -10.33 -3.30
C LEU A 109 -2.76 -11.21 -2.26
N SER A 110 -3.81 -10.70 -1.62
CA SER A 110 -4.60 -11.46 -0.65
C SER A 110 -5.28 -12.67 -1.28
N ALA A 111 -5.88 -12.49 -2.46
CA ALA A 111 -6.50 -13.57 -3.22
C ALA A 111 -5.47 -14.60 -3.68
N SER A 112 -4.30 -14.15 -4.12
CA SER A 112 -3.19 -15.03 -4.53
C SER A 112 -2.68 -15.86 -3.35
N ARG A 113 -2.57 -15.27 -2.17
CA ARG A 113 -2.19 -16.02 -0.96
C ARG A 113 -3.18 -17.15 -0.66
N LYS A 114 -4.46 -16.89 -0.78
CA LYS A 114 -5.49 -17.92 -0.57
C LYS A 114 -5.35 -19.06 -1.57
N LYS A 115 -5.09 -18.76 -2.83
CA LYS A 115 -4.86 -19.78 -3.86
C LYS A 115 -3.63 -20.63 -3.57
N ILE A 116 -2.54 -19.98 -3.17
CA ILE A 116 -1.29 -20.66 -2.79
C ILE A 116 -1.52 -21.56 -1.57
N ALA A 117 -2.31 -21.09 -0.59
CA ALA A 117 -2.66 -21.87 0.59
C ALA A 117 -3.47 -23.15 0.25
N ARG A 118 -4.20 -23.16 -0.87
CA ARG A 118 -4.93 -24.33 -1.37
C ARG A 118 -4.07 -25.27 -2.22
N GLY A 119 -2.78 -25.03 -2.32
CA GLY A 119 -1.86 -25.82 -3.12
C GLY A 119 -1.73 -25.38 -4.57
N GLU A 120 -2.35 -24.27 -4.97
CA GLU A 120 -2.21 -23.72 -6.30
C GLU A 120 -0.93 -22.88 -6.43
N ARG A 121 -0.44 -22.76 -7.64
CA ARG A 121 0.65 -21.84 -8.00
C ARG A 121 0.17 -20.98 -9.16
N PRO A 122 -0.66 -19.92 -8.88
CA PRO A 122 -1.39 -19.20 -9.92
C PRO A 122 -0.48 -18.40 -10.86
N LYS A 123 0.70 -18.01 -10.36
CA LYS A 123 1.68 -17.25 -11.14
C LYS A 123 3.07 -17.85 -10.98
N SER A 124 3.94 -17.59 -11.97
CA SER A 124 5.34 -18.01 -11.92
C SER A 124 6.15 -17.16 -10.95
N ALA A 125 7.29 -17.68 -10.51
CA ALA A 125 8.23 -16.90 -9.70
C ALA A 125 8.71 -15.65 -10.43
N LYS A 126 8.92 -15.74 -11.75
CA LYS A 126 9.31 -14.60 -12.58
C LYS A 126 8.24 -13.50 -12.56
N PHE A 127 6.96 -13.86 -12.62
CA PHE A 127 5.85 -12.91 -12.52
C PHE A 127 5.91 -12.15 -11.20
N TRP A 128 6.09 -12.86 -10.08
CA TRP A 128 6.14 -12.23 -8.76
C TRP A 128 7.33 -11.29 -8.61
N ARG A 129 8.49 -11.68 -9.14
CA ARG A 129 9.68 -10.81 -9.12
C ARG A 129 9.50 -9.57 -9.98
N ALA A 130 8.94 -9.73 -11.18
CA ALA A 130 8.72 -8.63 -12.10
C ALA A 130 7.72 -7.60 -11.55
N THR A 131 6.67 -8.06 -10.84
CA THR A 131 5.61 -7.20 -10.34
C THR A 131 5.88 -6.67 -8.93
N ASN A 132 6.93 -7.16 -8.25
CA ASN A 132 7.23 -6.78 -6.88
C ASN A 132 7.48 -5.27 -6.70
N GLU A 133 8.01 -4.62 -7.73
CA GLU A 133 8.35 -3.18 -7.69
C GLU A 133 7.18 -2.27 -8.06
N ILE A 134 6.05 -2.80 -8.53
CA ILE A 134 4.88 -1.98 -8.93
C ILE A 134 4.41 -1.06 -7.80
N PRO A 135 4.20 -1.53 -6.56
CA PRO A 135 3.79 -0.64 -5.47
C PRO A 135 4.78 0.49 -5.21
N PHE A 136 6.08 0.21 -5.30
CA PHE A 136 7.11 1.23 -5.11
C PHE A 136 7.02 2.32 -6.18
N LEU A 137 6.87 1.94 -7.45
CA LEU A 137 6.74 2.91 -8.55
C LEU A 137 5.50 3.78 -8.38
N VAL A 138 4.39 3.19 -7.98
CA VAL A 138 3.14 3.94 -7.70
C VAL A 138 3.35 4.89 -6.54
N ALA A 139 4.03 4.47 -5.47
CA ALA A 139 4.35 5.31 -4.32
C ALA A 139 5.24 6.49 -4.72
N VAL A 140 6.23 6.29 -5.59
CA VAL A 140 7.09 7.36 -6.10
C VAL A 140 6.24 8.41 -6.81
N VAL A 141 5.33 8.01 -7.69
CA VAL A 141 4.43 8.93 -8.39
C VAL A 141 3.59 9.73 -7.40
N ALA A 142 3.02 9.09 -6.38
CA ALA A 142 2.20 9.75 -5.37
C ALA A 142 3.00 10.77 -4.55
N VAL A 143 4.22 10.41 -4.13
CA VAL A 143 5.10 11.30 -3.36
C VAL A 143 5.52 12.51 -4.19
N LEU A 144 5.90 12.29 -5.45
CA LEU A 144 6.28 13.39 -6.34
C LEU A 144 5.12 14.33 -6.59
N ALA A 145 3.90 13.81 -6.78
CA ALA A 145 2.72 14.64 -6.95
C ALA A 145 2.51 15.59 -5.75
N VAL A 146 2.60 15.06 -4.53
CA VAL A 146 2.46 15.86 -3.29
C VAL A 146 3.59 16.88 -3.17
N THR A 147 4.83 16.49 -3.47
CA THR A 147 6.00 17.37 -3.35
C THR A 147 5.94 18.54 -4.34
N LEU A 148 5.51 18.29 -5.57
CA LEU A 148 5.37 19.32 -6.61
C LEU A 148 4.27 20.31 -6.26
N GLU A 149 3.19 19.86 -5.62
CA GLU A 149 2.14 20.74 -5.13
C GLU A 149 2.66 21.73 -4.09
N PHE A 150 3.41 21.28 -3.12
CA PHE A 150 4.01 22.16 -2.10
C PHE A 150 4.90 23.24 -2.72
N ARG A 151 5.64 22.91 -3.79
CA ARG A 151 6.47 23.89 -4.49
C ARG A 151 5.65 24.94 -5.23
N SER A 152 4.53 24.56 -5.83
CA SER A 152 3.68 25.51 -6.56
C SER A 152 3.01 26.51 -5.60
N GLU A 153 2.66 26.10 -4.41
CA GLU A 153 2.11 26.97 -3.37
C GLU A 153 3.15 27.97 -2.86
N GLU A 154 4.41 27.55 -2.69
CA GLU A 154 5.50 28.45 -2.29
C GLU A 154 5.78 29.55 -3.32
N HIS A 155 5.59 29.28 -4.60
CA HIS A 155 5.82 30.25 -5.67
C HIS A 155 4.64 31.22 -5.91
N THR A 156 3.46 30.91 -5.36
CA THR A 156 2.26 31.76 -5.49
C THR A 156 2.02 32.66 -4.27
N SER A 157 2.76 32.47 -3.20
CA SER A 157 2.75 33.33 -2.01
C SER A 157 3.84 34.41 -2.12
#